data_0fc6c6e2b94b33d2e7225dd3f62698c8
#
_entry.id   0fc6c6e2b94b33d2e7225dd3f62698c8
#
_cell.length_a   1.000
_cell.length_b   1.000
_cell.length_c   1.000
_cell.angle_alpha   90.00
_cell.angle_beta   90.00
_cell.angle_gamma   90.00
#
_symmetry.space_group_name_H-M   'P 1'
#
loop_
_entity.id
_entity.type
_entity.pdbx_description
1 polymer ?
#
loop_
_entity_poly.entity_id
_entity_poly.type
_entity_poly.pdbx_seq_one_letter_code
_entity_poly.pdbx_strand_id
1 'polypeptide(L)'
;MIRTTFAAVAAFAAFTVQAHTKWDMPTPYADGEFHTRNVVAFADEVRKSTHGALNIVVHSNGSLIKHPDILRAVSTGQVNIAEFLLSQFGNEDPVFEADNIPFVAAGYDSAMKFYQAQKPLLEKHLEKRGLKLLYSVAWPGQGIYTKEPLKSVADLKGTKFRTYSPLTARLAELLGASPTVVQVPEVPQMFATGAIQAMITSSATGTSTKAWEFVKNYYNTSAFHPKNAVVVNARAFAKLPDDQKKALTYAASTAETRGWAMSKVRQLEANETLAKNGMAIREPDAGMKAAFAKVGDQILQEWLKKAGPEGQGLIKAYRSK
;
A
#
# COMPACT_ATOMS: atom_id res chain seq x y z
N MET A 1 62.82 -51.97 -23.91
CA MET A 1 61.85 -50.99 -24.46
C MET A 1 60.72 -50.87 -23.48
N ILE A 2 60.74 -49.80 -22.68
CA ILE A 2 59.70 -49.52 -21.67
C ILE A 2 58.74 -48.48 -22.29
N ARG A 3 57.47 -48.84 -22.50
CA ARG A 3 56.43 -47.96 -22.98
C ARG A 3 55.75 -47.33 -21.78
N THR A 4 55.97 -46.02 -21.56
CA THR A 4 55.27 -45.20 -20.56
C THR A 4 53.97 -44.69 -21.19
N THR A 5 52.83 -45.15 -20.68
CA THR A 5 51.51 -44.69 -21.09
C THR A 5 51.14 -43.48 -20.22
N PHE A 6 51.03 -42.28 -20.81
CA PHE A 6 50.46 -41.06 -20.13
C PHE A 6 48.93 -41.12 -20.16
N ALA A 7 48.30 -41.27 -19.00
CA ALA A 7 46.88 -41.13 -18.87
C ALA A 7 46.56 -39.62 -18.66
N ALA A 8 45.94 -38.99 -19.64
CA ALA A 8 45.41 -37.63 -19.51
C ALA A 8 44.11 -37.67 -18.74
N VAL A 9 44.07 -37.09 -17.51
CA VAL A 9 42.87 -36.88 -16.73
C VAL A 9 42.23 -35.59 -17.24
N ALA A 10 41.13 -35.70 -18.01
CA ALA A 10 40.28 -34.55 -18.38
C ALA A 10 39.38 -34.18 -17.21
N ALA A 11 39.68 -33.06 -16.51
CA ALA A 11 38.83 -32.49 -15.52
C ALA A 11 37.62 -31.80 -16.21
N PHE A 12 36.46 -32.42 -16.19
CA PHE A 12 35.21 -31.80 -16.59
C PHE A 12 34.82 -30.77 -15.52
N ALA A 13 35.04 -29.49 -15.79
CA ALA A 13 34.44 -28.40 -15.02
C ALA A 13 32.94 -28.42 -15.31
N ALA A 14 32.14 -28.90 -14.35
CA ALA A 14 30.70 -28.81 -14.40
C ALA A 14 30.29 -27.32 -14.24
N PHE A 15 30.04 -26.64 -15.34
CA PHE A 15 29.37 -25.36 -15.32
C PHE A 15 27.93 -25.61 -14.85
N THR A 16 27.65 -25.32 -13.58
CA THR A 16 26.28 -25.24 -13.09
C THR A 16 25.60 -24.05 -13.80
N VAL A 17 24.77 -24.35 -14.78
CA VAL A 17 23.87 -23.37 -15.38
C VAL A 17 22.91 -22.92 -14.25
N GLN A 18 23.17 -21.78 -13.67
CA GLN A 18 22.32 -21.21 -12.67
C GLN A 18 21.00 -20.80 -13.37
N ALA A 19 19.92 -21.51 -13.08
CA ALA A 19 18.63 -21.24 -13.67
C ALA A 19 18.16 -19.84 -13.24
N HIS A 20 18.01 -18.95 -14.21
CA HIS A 20 17.47 -17.61 -13.96
C HIS A 20 15.96 -17.68 -13.73
N THR A 21 15.52 -17.35 -12.52
CA THR A 21 14.10 -17.26 -12.16
C THR A 21 13.61 -15.84 -12.44
N LYS A 22 12.63 -15.70 -13.33
CA LYS A 22 11.96 -14.42 -13.60
C LYS A 22 10.60 -14.39 -12.91
N TRP A 23 10.32 -13.33 -12.16
CA TRP A 23 9.02 -13.03 -11.58
C TRP A 23 8.50 -11.71 -12.12
N ASP A 24 7.21 -11.68 -12.48
CA ASP A 24 6.52 -10.45 -12.84
C ASP A 24 5.77 -9.92 -11.60
N MET A 25 5.97 -8.63 -11.30
CA MET A 25 5.43 -7.95 -10.11
C MET A 25 4.53 -6.79 -10.52
N PRO A 26 3.20 -6.94 -10.52
CA PRO A 26 2.29 -5.84 -10.70
C PRO A 26 2.30 -4.90 -9.49
N THR A 27 2.26 -3.59 -9.76
CA THR A 27 1.92 -2.53 -8.80
C THR A 27 0.90 -1.59 -9.43
N PRO A 28 -0.10 -1.09 -8.66
CA PRO A 28 -1.18 -0.29 -9.23
C PRO A 28 -0.81 1.17 -9.51
N TYR A 29 0.39 1.63 -9.10
CA TYR A 29 0.79 3.04 -9.12
C TYR A 29 1.78 3.34 -10.23
N ALA A 30 1.80 4.62 -10.68
CA ALA A 30 2.71 5.11 -11.70
C ALA A 30 4.18 5.09 -11.24
N ASP A 31 5.12 5.08 -12.18
CA ASP A 31 6.58 5.02 -11.92
C ASP A 31 7.08 6.10 -10.96
N GLY A 32 6.52 7.30 -11.05
CA GLY A 32 6.90 8.43 -10.18
C GLY A 32 6.43 8.33 -8.74
N GLU A 33 5.53 7.39 -8.40
CA GLU A 33 5.03 7.24 -7.04
C GLU A 33 6.09 6.58 -6.14
N PHE A 34 6.21 7.06 -4.89
CA PHE A 34 7.27 6.60 -3.99
C PHE A 34 7.17 5.09 -3.68
N HIS A 35 5.97 4.53 -3.64
CA HIS A 35 5.76 3.09 -3.50
C HIS A 35 6.39 2.32 -4.67
N THR A 36 6.09 2.72 -5.92
CA THR A 36 6.65 2.07 -7.11
C THR A 36 8.17 2.22 -7.14
N ARG A 37 8.72 3.41 -6.82
CA ARG A 37 10.17 3.60 -6.72
C ARG A 37 10.81 2.70 -5.67
N ASN A 38 10.15 2.51 -4.52
CA ASN A 38 10.62 1.59 -3.48
C ASN A 38 10.60 0.12 -3.93
N VAL A 39 9.54 -0.28 -4.65
CA VAL A 39 9.42 -1.63 -5.24
C VAL A 39 10.49 -1.87 -6.29
N VAL A 40 10.77 -0.90 -7.17
CA VAL A 40 11.85 -1.00 -8.17
C VAL A 40 13.21 -1.14 -7.49
N ALA A 41 13.49 -0.33 -6.47
CA ALA A 41 14.73 -0.45 -5.70
C ALA A 41 14.86 -1.81 -5.01
N PHE A 42 13.78 -2.34 -4.44
CA PHE A 42 13.72 -3.69 -3.87
C PHE A 42 14.04 -4.77 -4.92
N ALA A 43 13.42 -4.70 -6.11
CA ALA A 43 13.67 -5.63 -7.20
C ALA A 43 15.14 -5.61 -7.67
N ASP A 44 15.73 -4.41 -7.76
CA ASP A 44 17.14 -4.23 -8.09
C ASP A 44 18.08 -4.78 -7.03
N GLU A 45 17.77 -4.61 -5.74
CA GLU A 45 18.55 -5.18 -4.64
C GLU A 45 18.52 -6.71 -4.66
N VAL A 46 17.35 -7.32 -4.92
CA VAL A 46 17.22 -8.78 -5.09
C VAL A 46 18.06 -9.26 -6.27
N ARG A 47 17.95 -8.59 -7.43
CA ARG A 47 18.73 -8.95 -8.62
C ARG A 47 20.23 -8.88 -8.38
N LYS A 48 20.71 -7.83 -7.70
CA LYS A 48 22.13 -7.65 -7.36
C LYS A 48 22.62 -8.71 -6.39
N SER A 49 21.89 -8.95 -5.29
CA SER A 49 22.31 -9.90 -4.25
C SER A 49 22.22 -11.37 -4.68
N THR A 50 21.43 -11.66 -5.72
CA THR A 50 21.35 -13.00 -6.32
C THR A 50 22.17 -13.14 -7.60
N HIS A 51 23.00 -12.15 -7.95
CA HIS A 51 23.76 -12.13 -9.22
C HIS A 51 22.89 -12.39 -10.45
N GLY A 52 21.62 -11.93 -10.42
CA GLY A 52 20.66 -12.10 -11.49
C GLY A 52 19.91 -13.44 -11.47
N ALA A 53 20.22 -14.36 -10.54
CA ALA A 53 19.53 -15.65 -10.46
C ALA A 53 18.03 -15.52 -10.14
N LEU A 54 17.63 -14.49 -9.38
CA LEU A 54 16.24 -14.08 -9.21
C LEU A 54 16.06 -12.65 -9.76
N ASN A 55 15.27 -12.52 -10.82
CA ASN A 55 14.96 -11.25 -11.45
C ASN A 55 13.46 -10.92 -11.32
N ILE A 56 13.16 -9.82 -10.63
CA ILE A 56 11.78 -9.32 -10.45
C ILE A 56 11.57 -8.16 -11.42
N VAL A 57 10.63 -8.32 -12.35
CA VAL A 57 10.24 -7.30 -13.32
C VAL A 57 9.00 -6.58 -12.81
N VAL A 58 9.13 -5.29 -12.50
CA VAL A 58 8.03 -4.46 -11.99
C VAL A 58 7.18 -3.95 -13.14
N HIS A 59 5.86 -4.11 -13.03
CA HIS A 59 4.86 -3.60 -13.96
C HIS A 59 3.99 -2.56 -13.25
N SER A 60 4.27 -1.31 -13.51
CA SER A 60 3.63 -0.15 -12.88
C SER A 60 2.26 0.18 -13.47
N ASN A 61 1.56 1.12 -12.81
CA ASN A 61 0.32 1.73 -13.27
C ASN A 61 -0.82 0.74 -13.61
N GLY A 62 -0.82 -0.43 -12.96
CA GLY A 62 -1.80 -1.47 -13.24
C GLY A 62 -1.76 -1.99 -14.68
N SER A 63 -0.59 -1.92 -15.33
CA SER A 63 -0.40 -2.33 -16.74
C SER A 63 -0.52 -3.83 -16.95
N LEU A 64 -0.02 -4.64 -16.01
CA LEU A 64 -0.10 -6.10 -16.09
C LEU A 64 -1.42 -6.63 -15.53
N ILE A 65 -1.80 -6.17 -14.33
CA ILE A 65 -3.01 -6.58 -13.60
C ILE A 65 -3.61 -5.36 -12.93
N LYS A 66 -4.92 -5.16 -13.08
CA LYS A 66 -5.64 -4.06 -12.43
C LYS A 66 -5.71 -4.27 -10.93
N HIS A 67 -5.68 -3.18 -10.15
CA HIS A 67 -5.62 -3.21 -8.69
C HIS A 67 -6.64 -4.18 -8.03
N PRO A 68 -7.94 -4.18 -8.41
CA PRO A 68 -8.92 -5.08 -7.81
C PRO A 68 -8.63 -6.58 -8.00
N ASP A 69 -7.82 -6.93 -9.01
CA ASP A 69 -7.50 -8.31 -9.36
C ASP A 69 -6.17 -8.81 -8.79
N ILE A 70 -5.32 -7.92 -8.25
CA ILE A 70 -3.94 -8.24 -7.85
C ILE A 70 -3.89 -9.30 -6.76
N LEU A 71 -4.71 -9.18 -5.70
CA LEU A 71 -4.73 -10.15 -4.59
C LEU A 71 -5.07 -11.56 -5.09
N ARG A 72 -6.09 -11.69 -5.93
CA ARG A 72 -6.48 -12.96 -6.54
C ARG A 72 -5.35 -13.52 -7.42
N ALA A 73 -4.75 -12.69 -8.26
CA ALA A 73 -3.69 -13.12 -9.18
C ALA A 73 -2.47 -13.68 -8.44
N VAL A 74 -2.01 -13.03 -7.36
CA VAL A 74 -0.87 -13.52 -6.58
C VAL A 74 -1.24 -14.74 -5.72
N SER A 75 -2.46 -14.81 -5.18
CA SER A 75 -2.94 -15.96 -4.41
C SER A 75 -3.03 -17.23 -5.27
N THR A 76 -3.50 -17.11 -6.51
CA THR A 76 -3.61 -18.24 -7.43
C THR A 76 -2.28 -18.63 -8.09
N GLY A 77 -1.25 -17.77 -7.99
CA GLY A 77 0.04 -17.99 -8.63
C GLY A 77 0.09 -17.57 -10.11
N GLN A 78 -0.88 -16.77 -10.58
CA GLN A 78 -0.80 -16.12 -11.89
C GLN A 78 0.40 -15.18 -11.97
N VAL A 79 0.74 -14.52 -10.87
CA VAL A 79 2.01 -13.84 -10.62
C VAL A 79 2.61 -14.35 -9.31
N ASN A 80 3.94 -14.27 -9.20
CA ASN A 80 4.64 -14.82 -8.05
C ASN A 80 4.74 -13.84 -6.87
N ILE A 81 4.75 -12.55 -7.16
CA ILE A 81 4.94 -11.45 -6.22
C ILE A 81 4.08 -10.27 -6.67
N ALA A 82 3.60 -9.46 -5.73
CA ALA A 82 2.78 -8.30 -6.06
C ALA A 82 2.80 -7.25 -4.94
N GLU A 83 2.48 -6.00 -5.30
CA GLU A 83 2.16 -4.92 -4.38
C GLU A 83 0.69 -4.52 -4.52
N PHE A 84 0.01 -4.28 -3.40
CA PHE A 84 -1.36 -3.76 -3.37
C PHE A 84 -1.67 -3.01 -2.06
N LEU A 85 -2.67 -2.14 -2.11
CA LEU A 85 -3.24 -1.49 -0.93
C LEU A 85 -4.09 -2.49 -0.15
N LEU A 86 -3.78 -2.72 1.12
CA LEU A 86 -4.50 -3.69 1.97
C LEU A 86 -6.00 -3.40 2.01
N SER A 87 -6.38 -2.17 2.30
CA SER A 87 -7.78 -1.79 2.49
C SER A 87 -8.67 -1.87 1.24
N GLN A 88 -8.07 -2.01 0.05
CA GLN A 88 -8.81 -2.32 -1.18
C GLN A 88 -9.61 -3.63 -1.03
N PHE A 89 -9.10 -4.56 -0.22
CA PHE A 89 -9.65 -5.89 -0.02
C PHE A 89 -10.34 -6.08 1.35
N GLY A 90 -10.78 -4.98 1.98
CA GLY A 90 -11.48 -5.00 3.26
C GLY A 90 -12.80 -5.77 3.26
N ASN A 91 -13.46 -5.92 2.10
CA ASN A 91 -14.64 -6.77 1.94
C ASN A 91 -14.30 -8.27 2.01
N GLU A 92 -13.06 -8.64 1.66
CA GLU A 92 -12.61 -10.03 1.71
C GLU A 92 -12.08 -10.41 3.09
N ASP A 93 -11.52 -9.43 3.80
CA ASP A 93 -10.94 -9.64 5.13
C ASP A 93 -10.88 -8.32 5.93
N PRO A 94 -11.59 -8.23 7.06
CA PRO A 94 -11.60 -7.01 7.87
C PRO A 94 -10.23 -6.65 8.44
N VAL A 95 -9.29 -7.59 8.57
CA VAL A 95 -7.92 -7.29 9.04
C VAL A 95 -7.18 -6.40 8.06
N PHE A 96 -7.50 -6.48 6.76
CA PHE A 96 -6.85 -5.67 5.72
C PHE A 96 -7.27 -4.19 5.74
N GLU A 97 -8.38 -3.83 6.38
CA GLU A 97 -8.80 -2.44 6.50
C GLU A 97 -8.54 -1.79 7.88
N ALA A 98 -7.94 -2.55 8.80
CA ALA A 98 -7.73 -2.10 10.18
C ALA A 98 -6.92 -0.78 10.30
N ASP A 99 -5.98 -0.56 9.38
CA ASP A 99 -5.15 0.65 9.32
C ASP A 99 -5.86 1.87 8.74
N ASN A 100 -7.06 1.69 8.21
CA ASN A 100 -7.91 2.76 7.67
C ASN A 100 -8.96 3.27 8.67
N ILE A 101 -9.00 2.69 9.89
CA ILE A 101 -9.94 3.15 10.93
C ILE A 101 -9.51 4.54 11.40
N PRO A 102 -10.35 5.59 11.16
CA PRO A 102 -9.96 6.97 11.44
C PRO A 102 -9.64 7.18 12.91
N PHE A 103 -8.57 7.91 13.18
CA PHE A 103 -8.10 8.35 14.51
C PHE A 103 -7.72 7.23 15.51
N VAL A 104 -7.73 5.96 15.10
CA VAL A 104 -7.17 4.88 15.93
C VAL A 104 -5.66 4.98 15.99
N ALA A 105 -5.01 5.24 14.86
CA ALA A 105 -3.54 5.35 14.76
C ALA A 105 -3.15 6.57 13.90
N ALA A 106 -3.47 7.77 14.40
CA ALA A 106 -3.16 9.02 13.73
C ALA A 106 -1.67 9.40 13.89
N GLY A 107 -1.04 9.80 12.79
CA GLY A 107 0.37 10.14 12.74
C GLY A 107 1.28 8.91 12.60
N TYR A 108 2.51 9.14 12.08
CA TYR A 108 3.43 8.05 11.69
C TYR A 108 3.89 7.17 12.86
N ASP A 109 4.12 7.73 14.03
CA ASP A 109 4.59 6.94 15.18
C ASP A 109 3.49 5.99 15.67
N SER A 110 2.24 6.49 15.77
CA SER A 110 1.08 5.67 16.08
C SER A 110 0.80 4.64 15.00
N ALA A 111 0.93 5.01 13.72
CA ALA A 111 0.77 4.09 12.60
C ALA A 111 1.82 2.96 12.61
N MET A 112 3.08 3.27 12.99
CA MET A 112 4.13 2.25 13.13
C MET A 112 3.84 1.32 14.32
N LYS A 113 3.45 1.85 15.47
CA LYS A 113 3.03 1.03 16.63
C LYS A 113 1.85 0.13 16.29
N PHE A 114 0.86 0.66 15.57
CA PHE A 114 -0.28 -0.10 15.09
C PHE A 114 0.15 -1.21 14.13
N TYR A 115 1.01 -0.90 13.17
CA TYR A 115 1.55 -1.90 12.24
C TYR A 115 2.27 -3.04 12.96
N GLN A 116 3.10 -2.72 13.95
CA GLN A 116 3.80 -3.75 14.76
C GLN A 116 2.82 -4.63 15.55
N ALA A 117 1.66 -4.12 15.95
CA ALA A 117 0.62 -4.92 16.58
C ALA A 117 -0.17 -5.74 15.55
N GLN A 118 -0.42 -5.18 14.36
CA GLN A 118 -1.19 -5.80 13.28
C GLN A 118 -0.40 -6.89 12.54
N LYS A 119 0.92 -6.74 12.38
CA LYS A 119 1.76 -7.57 11.51
C LYS A 119 1.58 -9.07 11.71
N PRO A 120 1.61 -9.62 12.94
CA PRO A 120 1.40 -11.07 13.14
C PRO A 120 0.02 -11.55 12.68
N LEU A 121 -1.02 -10.74 12.90
CA LEU A 121 -2.37 -11.05 12.47
C LEU A 121 -2.49 -10.97 10.94
N LEU A 122 -1.89 -9.95 10.34
CA LEU A 122 -1.85 -9.78 8.89
C LEU A 122 -1.11 -10.95 8.20
N GLU A 123 0.04 -11.37 8.72
CA GLU A 123 0.77 -12.53 8.24
C GLU A 123 -0.09 -13.78 8.28
N LYS A 124 -0.75 -14.07 9.40
CA LYS A 124 -1.67 -15.20 9.56
C LYS A 124 -2.81 -15.20 8.52
N HIS A 125 -3.39 -14.03 8.24
CA HIS A 125 -4.49 -13.91 7.27
C HIS A 125 -4.03 -14.03 5.83
N LEU A 126 -2.83 -13.54 5.50
CA LEU A 126 -2.20 -13.73 4.20
C LEU A 126 -1.78 -15.20 3.99
N GLU A 127 -1.27 -15.87 5.02
CA GLU A 127 -0.92 -17.30 4.95
C GLU A 127 -2.13 -18.19 4.62
N LYS A 128 -3.30 -17.92 5.19
CA LYS A 128 -4.55 -18.61 4.83
C LYS A 128 -4.89 -18.51 3.33
N ARG A 129 -4.37 -17.48 2.65
CA ARG A 129 -4.54 -17.23 1.20
C ARG A 129 -3.38 -17.76 0.36
N GLY A 130 -2.44 -18.51 0.99
CA GLY A 130 -1.24 -19.02 0.32
C GLY A 130 -0.22 -17.94 0.00
N LEU A 131 -0.19 -16.85 0.76
CA LEU A 131 0.69 -15.72 0.60
C LEU A 131 1.63 -15.56 1.80
N LYS A 132 2.83 -15.07 1.54
CA LYS A 132 3.78 -14.62 2.56
C LYS A 132 3.95 -13.12 2.46
N LEU A 133 3.77 -12.40 3.57
CA LEU A 133 4.11 -10.99 3.66
C LEU A 133 5.63 -10.83 3.58
N LEU A 134 6.10 -10.00 2.67
CA LEU A 134 7.50 -9.59 2.60
C LEU A 134 7.71 -8.30 3.40
N TYR A 135 6.93 -7.28 3.14
CA TYR A 135 6.97 -6.01 3.86
C TYR A 135 5.71 -5.18 3.63
N SER A 136 5.54 -4.14 4.44
CA SER A 136 4.43 -3.20 4.31
C SER A 136 4.90 -1.77 4.53
N VAL A 137 4.36 -0.84 3.73
CA VAL A 137 4.74 0.58 3.75
C VAL A 137 3.50 1.46 3.86
N ALA A 138 3.53 2.42 4.79
CA ALA A 138 2.43 3.35 4.99
C ALA A 138 2.41 4.45 3.92
N TRP A 139 1.20 4.84 3.51
CA TRP A 139 0.94 6.08 2.80
C TRP A 139 1.03 7.29 3.76
N PRO A 140 1.28 8.49 3.25
CA PRO A 140 1.07 9.72 4.01
C PRO A 140 -0.35 9.80 4.59
N GLY A 141 -0.49 10.58 5.65
CA GLY A 141 -1.78 10.80 6.30
C GLY A 141 -2.87 11.21 5.33
N GLN A 142 -4.06 10.61 5.49
CA GLN A 142 -5.19 10.88 4.61
C GLN A 142 -5.86 12.19 4.97
N GLY A 143 -6.28 12.93 3.94
CA GLY A 143 -6.99 14.20 4.06
C GLY A 143 -8.10 14.35 3.04
N ILE A 144 -8.90 15.39 3.16
CA ILE A 144 -10.07 15.65 2.34
C ILE A 144 -9.78 16.78 1.35
N TYR A 145 -10.10 16.53 0.10
CA TYR A 145 -9.96 17.48 -1.01
C TYR A 145 -11.32 17.97 -1.45
N THR A 146 -11.48 19.31 -1.54
CA THR A 146 -12.72 19.93 -1.96
C THR A 146 -12.48 21.11 -2.92
N LYS A 147 -13.48 21.38 -3.78
CA LYS A 147 -13.44 22.54 -4.65
C LYS A 147 -13.60 23.83 -3.84
N GLU A 148 -14.67 23.91 -3.06
CA GLU A 148 -14.95 25.04 -2.18
C GLU A 148 -14.47 24.78 -0.74
N PRO A 149 -14.17 25.85 0.03
CA PRO A 149 -13.86 25.69 1.45
C PRO A 149 -15.05 25.12 2.21
N LEU A 150 -14.79 24.16 3.10
CA LEU A 150 -15.81 23.67 4.03
C LEU A 150 -15.95 24.63 5.21
N LYS A 151 -17.18 24.98 5.55
CA LYS A 151 -17.54 25.65 6.81
C LYS A 151 -17.76 24.63 7.93
N SER A 152 -18.21 23.44 7.56
CA SER A 152 -18.41 22.30 8.44
C SER A 152 -18.39 21.00 7.62
N VAL A 153 -18.37 19.84 8.29
CA VAL A 153 -18.50 18.53 7.61
C VAL A 153 -19.85 18.36 6.92
N ALA A 154 -20.88 19.11 7.32
CA ALA A 154 -22.22 19.08 6.70
C ALA A 154 -22.19 19.56 5.23
N ASP A 155 -21.21 20.35 4.83
CA ASP A 155 -21.02 20.81 3.45
C ASP A 155 -20.65 19.67 2.49
N LEU A 156 -20.24 18.50 3.00
CA LEU A 156 -20.01 17.30 2.22
C LEU A 156 -21.30 16.56 1.84
N LYS A 157 -22.46 16.93 2.43
CA LYS A 157 -23.73 16.25 2.18
C LYS A 157 -24.10 16.27 0.69
N GLY A 158 -24.37 15.08 0.14
CA GLY A 158 -24.72 14.89 -1.26
C GLY A 158 -23.58 15.08 -2.27
N THR A 159 -22.37 15.42 -1.81
CA THR A 159 -21.21 15.58 -2.68
C THR A 159 -20.81 14.22 -3.28
N LYS A 160 -20.58 14.16 -4.58
CA LYS A 160 -20.00 12.99 -5.25
C LYS A 160 -18.57 12.82 -4.80
N PHE A 161 -18.33 11.85 -3.95
CA PHE A 161 -17.09 11.74 -3.18
C PHE A 161 -16.26 10.53 -3.61
N ARG A 162 -15.06 10.77 -4.11
CA ARG A 162 -14.14 9.67 -4.45
C ARG A 162 -13.59 9.02 -3.20
N THR A 163 -13.71 7.72 -3.17
CA THR A 163 -13.13 6.81 -2.19
C THR A 163 -12.25 5.78 -2.89
N TYR A 164 -11.56 4.92 -2.15
CA TYR A 164 -10.66 3.91 -2.74
C TYR A 164 -10.74 2.55 -2.03
N SER A 165 -11.58 2.44 -1.00
CA SER A 165 -11.77 1.20 -0.24
C SER A 165 -13.17 1.16 0.35
N PRO A 166 -13.66 -0.03 0.78
CA PRO A 166 -14.96 -0.15 1.43
C PRO A 166 -15.10 0.73 2.68
N LEU A 167 -14.06 0.79 3.51
CA LEU A 167 -14.07 1.60 4.74
C LEU A 167 -14.09 3.11 4.43
N THR A 168 -13.35 3.56 3.41
CA THR A 168 -13.41 4.97 3.00
C THR A 168 -14.74 5.33 2.34
N ALA A 169 -15.42 4.36 1.68
CA ALA A 169 -16.80 4.56 1.22
C ALA A 169 -17.74 4.73 2.41
N ARG A 170 -17.62 3.89 3.43
CA ARG A 170 -18.41 4.01 4.67
C ARG A 170 -18.16 5.33 5.38
N LEU A 171 -16.91 5.80 5.43
CA LEU A 171 -16.57 7.12 5.97
C LEU A 171 -17.33 8.24 5.23
N ALA A 172 -17.31 8.21 3.89
CA ALA A 172 -18.01 9.21 3.09
C ALA A 172 -19.53 9.19 3.33
N GLU A 173 -20.16 8.01 3.42
CA GLU A 173 -21.57 7.84 3.75
C GLU A 173 -21.91 8.47 5.12
N LEU A 174 -21.10 8.21 6.13
CA LEU A 174 -21.31 8.76 7.48
C LEU A 174 -21.13 10.28 7.54
N LEU A 175 -20.38 10.86 6.61
CA LEU A 175 -20.26 12.29 6.39
C LEU A 175 -21.41 12.85 5.52
N GLY A 176 -22.34 11.99 5.07
CA GLY A 176 -23.48 12.38 4.22
C GLY A 176 -23.15 12.56 2.76
N ALA A 177 -21.93 12.23 2.33
CA ALA A 177 -21.51 12.27 0.93
C ALA A 177 -21.96 11.02 0.17
N SER A 178 -21.92 11.09 -1.18
CA SER A 178 -22.23 9.98 -2.09
C SER A 178 -20.92 9.35 -2.58
N PRO A 179 -20.49 8.20 -2.05
CA PRO A 179 -19.19 7.61 -2.38
C PRO A 179 -19.18 6.96 -3.76
N THR A 180 -18.04 7.05 -4.42
CA THR A 180 -17.69 6.29 -5.62
C THR A 180 -16.27 5.77 -5.48
N VAL A 181 -16.06 4.46 -5.58
CA VAL A 181 -14.73 3.86 -5.53
C VAL A 181 -14.06 4.05 -6.89
N VAL A 182 -12.93 4.78 -6.90
CA VAL A 182 -12.18 5.12 -8.13
C VAL A 182 -10.70 4.85 -7.89
N GLN A 183 -10.07 4.11 -8.81
CA GLN A 183 -8.64 3.82 -8.76
C GLN A 183 -7.81 5.06 -9.12
N VAL A 184 -6.57 5.16 -8.60
CA VAL A 184 -5.73 6.36 -8.74
C VAL A 184 -5.56 6.81 -10.19
N PRO A 185 -5.29 5.94 -11.18
CA PRO A 185 -5.13 6.37 -12.58
C PRO A 185 -6.37 7.02 -13.20
N GLU A 186 -7.55 6.76 -12.65
CA GLU A 186 -8.84 7.24 -13.19
C GLU A 186 -9.27 8.58 -12.57
N VAL A 187 -8.66 8.98 -11.46
CA VAL A 187 -9.08 10.17 -10.68
C VAL A 187 -9.13 11.45 -11.52
N PRO A 188 -8.12 11.79 -12.36
CA PRO A 188 -8.20 13.02 -13.17
C PRO A 188 -9.40 13.04 -14.12
N GLN A 189 -9.67 11.92 -14.79
CA GLN A 189 -10.81 11.82 -15.72
C GLN A 189 -12.15 11.94 -15.00
N MET A 190 -12.28 11.32 -13.81
CA MET A 190 -13.51 11.36 -13.04
C MET A 190 -13.82 12.77 -12.51
N PHE A 191 -12.80 13.56 -12.15
CA PHE A 191 -12.98 14.98 -11.84
C PHE A 191 -13.36 15.79 -13.09
N ALA A 192 -12.67 15.57 -14.21
CA ALA A 192 -12.92 16.32 -15.46
C ALA A 192 -14.36 16.12 -15.97
N THR A 193 -14.93 14.93 -15.79
CA THR A 193 -16.34 14.63 -16.18
C THR A 193 -17.36 15.03 -15.12
N GLY A 194 -16.93 15.48 -13.93
CA GLY A 194 -17.83 15.77 -12.80
C GLY A 194 -18.48 14.53 -12.17
N ALA A 195 -17.95 13.34 -12.45
CA ALA A 195 -18.37 12.09 -11.80
C ALA A 195 -17.96 12.05 -10.33
N ILE A 196 -16.91 12.80 -9.95
CA ILE A 196 -16.53 13.09 -8.57
C ILE A 196 -16.30 14.60 -8.40
N GLN A 197 -16.51 15.12 -7.18
CA GLN A 197 -16.41 16.53 -6.85
C GLN A 197 -15.48 16.79 -5.66
N ALA A 198 -15.25 15.77 -4.84
CA ALA A 198 -14.36 15.77 -3.71
C ALA A 198 -13.72 14.39 -3.56
N MET A 199 -12.69 14.27 -2.73
CA MET A 199 -12.06 12.98 -2.46
C MET A 199 -11.41 12.93 -1.09
N ILE A 200 -11.23 11.71 -0.58
CA ILE A 200 -10.27 11.42 0.50
C ILE A 200 -9.06 10.73 -0.10
N THR A 201 -7.86 11.22 0.21
CA THR A 201 -6.60 10.60 -0.19
C THR A 201 -5.41 11.27 0.50
N SER A 202 -4.20 10.74 0.30
CA SER A 202 -2.96 11.36 0.79
C SER A 202 -2.54 12.58 -0.04
N SER A 203 -1.67 13.42 0.52
CA SER A 203 -1.02 14.49 -0.23
C SER A 203 -0.18 13.96 -1.40
N ALA A 204 0.45 12.78 -1.24
CA ALA A 204 1.20 12.13 -2.31
C ALA A 204 0.32 11.83 -3.53
N THR A 205 -0.84 11.18 -3.32
CA THR A 205 -1.81 10.94 -4.38
C THR A 205 -2.36 12.25 -4.97
N GLY A 206 -2.66 13.25 -4.11
CA GLY A 206 -3.09 14.55 -4.58
C GLY A 206 -2.08 15.20 -5.55
N THR A 207 -0.80 15.02 -5.28
CA THR A 207 0.28 15.52 -6.15
C THR A 207 0.40 14.69 -7.43
N SER A 208 0.39 13.36 -7.35
CA SER A 208 0.55 12.48 -8.53
C SER A 208 -0.63 12.59 -9.51
N THR A 209 -1.82 12.92 -9.01
CA THR A 209 -3.03 13.16 -9.84
C THR A 209 -3.21 14.63 -10.23
N LYS A 210 -2.28 15.52 -9.85
CA LYS A 210 -2.39 16.98 -10.06
C LYS A 210 -3.72 17.55 -9.58
N ALA A 211 -4.11 17.20 -8.36
CA ALA A 211 -5.42 17.54 -7.79
C ALA A 211 -5.76 19.04 -7.85
N TRP A 212 -4.75 19.93 -7.86
CA TRP A 212 -4.92 21.39 -7.99
C TRP A 212 -5.62 21.84 -9.28
N GLU A 213 -5.67 20.99 -10.31
CA GLU A 213 -6.39 21.29 -11.55
C GLU A 213 -7.92 21.23 -11.34
N PHE A 214 -8.39 20.46 -10.36
CA PHE A 214 -9.81 20.15 -10.15
C PHE A 214 -10.39 20.70 -8.82
N VAL A 215 -9.58 20.72 -7.76
CA VAL A 215 -9.97 21.13 -6.40
C VAL A 215 -9.00 22.15 -5.84
N LYS A 216 -9.42 22.93 -4.83
CA LYS A 216 -8.62 24.07 -4.34
C LYS A 216 -8.26 23.98 -2.87
N ASN A 217 -8.87 23.08 -2.12
CA ASN A 217 -8.64 22.96 -0.69
C ASN A 217 -8.22 21.53 -0.35
N TYR A 218 -7.21 21.39 0.49
CA TYR A 218 -6.79 20.13 1.10
C TYR A 218 -6.84 20.29 2.62
N TYR A 219 -7.75 19.54 3.26
CA TYR A 219 -7.87 19.47 4.71
C TYR A 219 -6.97 18.33 5.20
N ASN A 220 -5.86 18.69 5.85
CA ASN A 220 -4.91 17.75 6.39
C ASN A 220 -5.41 17.13 7.69
N THR A 221 -6.28 16.15 7.59
CA THR A 221 -6.82 15.45 8.77
C THR A 221 -5.84 14.49 9.39
N SER A 222 -4.90 13.97 8.62
CA SER A 222 -3.96 12.90 9.01
C SER A 222 -4.64 11.76 9.78
N ALA A 223 -5.91 11.47 9.43
CA ALA A 223 -6.80 10.62 10.21
C ALA A 223 -6.31 9.18 10.34
N PHE A 224 -5.59 8.69 9.34
CA PHE A 224 -5.03 7.34 9.27
C PHE A 224 -3.97 7.25 8.18
N HIS A 225 -3.16 6.20 8.23
CA HIS A 225 -2.08 5.91 7.30
C HIS A 225 -2.29 4.52 6.68
N PRO A 226 -3.00 4.42 5.55
CA PRO A 226 -3.20 3.15 4.86
C PRO A 226 -1.86 2.52 4.50
N LYS A 227 -1.80 1.19 4.42
CA LYS A 227 -0.56 0.49 4.06
C LYS A 227 -0.72 -0.32 2.79
N ASN A 228 0.31 -0.24 1.94
CA ASN A 228 0.53 -1.25 0.93
C ASN A 228 1.22 -2.45 1.55
N ALA A 229 0.90 -3.63 1.04
CA ALA A 229 1.64 -4.85 1.30
C ALA A 229 2.36 -5.32 0.03
N VAL A 230 3.60 -5.76 0.19
CA VAL A 230 4.30 -6.55 -0.81
C VAL A 230 4.28 -7.99 -0.33
N VAL A 231 3.70 -8.86 -1.14
CA VAL A 231 3.50 -10.27 -0.82
C VAL A 231 4.06 -11.16 -1.91
N VAL A 232 4.45 -12.37 -1.52
CA VAL A 232 4.89 -13.42 -2.45
C VAL A 232 3.99 -14.64 -2.29
N ASN A 233 3.69 -15.31 -3.40
CA ASN A 233 3.02 -16.61 -3.38
C ASN A 233 3.86 -17.62 -2.60
N ALA A 234 3.30 -18.25 -1.57
CA ALA A 234 4.04 -19.12 -0.65
C ALA A 234 4.70 -20.32 -1.35
N ARG A 235 4.04 -20.88 -2.38
CA ARG A 235 4.60 -21.98 -3.16
C ARG A 235 5.77 -21.52 -4.03
N ALA A 236 5.67 -20.32 -4.62
CA ALA A 236 6.77 -19.75 -5.39
C ALA A 236 7.97 -19.45 -4.49
N PHE A 237 7.74 -18.87 -3.30
CA PHE A 237 8.79 -18.65 -2.31
C PHE A 237 9.44 -19.96 -1.85
N ALA A 238 8.65 -20.98 -1.55
CA ALA A 238 9.16 -22.29 -1.09
C ALA A 238 10.11 -22.96 -2.10
N LYS A 239 9.87 -22.75 -3.40
CA LYS A 239 10.70 -23.30 -4.50
C LYS A 239 12.04 -22.60 -4.69
N LEU A 240 12.24 -21.41 -4.13
CA LEU A 240 13.52 -20.70 -4.24
C LEU A 240 14.62 -21.46 -3.49
N PRO A 241 15.87 -21.45 -3.98
CA PRO A 241 17.05 -21.82 -3.20
C PRO A 241 17.17 -20.95 -1.93
N ASP A 242 17.84 -21.47 -0.90
CA ASP A 242 17.90 -20.81 0.40
C ASP A 242 18.67 -19.48 0.37
N ASP A 243 19.69 -19.36 -0.47
CA ASP A 243 20.39 -18.11 -0.71
C ASP A 243 19.48 -17.03 -1.31
N GLN A 244 18.64 -17.41 -2.30
CA GLN A 244 17.66 -16.50 -2.89
C GLN A 244 16.54 -16.12 -1.89
N LYS A 245 16.07 -17.05 -1.05
CA LYS A 245 15.12 -16.75 0.04
C LYS A 245 15.70 -15.73 1.02
N LYS A 246 16.97 -15.91 1.41
CA LYS A 246 17.68 -14.98 2.29
C LYS A 246 17.83 -13.61 1.65
N ALA A 247 18.27 -13.54 0.38
CA ALA A 247 18.43 -12.31 -0.37
C ALA A 247 17.08 -11.54 -0.48
N LEU A 248 16.01 -12.25 -0.85
CA LEU A 248 14.66 -11.67 -0.96
C LEU A 248 14.16 -11.12 0.39
N THR A 249 14.34 -11.87 1.48
CA THR A 249 13.91 -11.45 2.81
C THR A 249 14.72 -10.27 3.34
N TYR A 250 16.03 -10.24 3.08
CA TYR A 250 16.89 -9.13 3.47
C TYR A 250 16.54 -7.84 2.70
N ALA A 251 16.40 -7.94 1.39
CA ALA A 251 15.96 -6.80 0.56
C ALA A 251 14.57 -6.30 0.97
N ALA A 252 13.65 -7.18 1.38
CA ALA A 252 12.34 -6.82 1.88
C ALA A 252 12.41 -6.00 3.17
N SER A 253 13.25 -6.38 4.14
CA SER A 253 13.47 -5.62 5.38
C SER A 253 14.05 -4.23 5.11
N THR A 254 15.00 -4.13 4.18
CA THR A 254 15.57 -2.84 3.74
C THR A 254 14.50 -1.98 3.06
N ALA A 255 13.68 -2.58 2.19
CA ALA A 255 12.60 -1.88 1.50
C ALA A 255 11.50 -1.39 2.46
N GLU A 256 11.17 -2.15 3.52
CA GLU A 256 10.25 -1.70 4.57
C GLU A 256 10.76 -0.43 5.25
N THR A 257 11.98 -0.45 5.74
CA THR A 257 12.61 0.71 6.42
C THR A 257 12.69 1.92 5.49
N ARG A 258 13.18 1.73 4.26
CA ARG A 258 13.29 2.78 3.25
C ARG A 258 11.92 3.36 2.88
N GLY A 259 10.93 2.51 2.66
CA GLY A 259 9.59 2.91 2.26
C GLY A 259 8.90 3.80 3.30
N TRP A 260 9.01 3.45 4.58
CA TRP A 260 8.48 4.29 5.66
C TRP A 260 9.19 5.65 5.73
N ALA A 261 10.50 5.71 5.53
CA ALA A 261 11.24 6.96 5.45
C ALA A 261 10.81 7.80 4.24
N MET A 262 10.70 7.17 3.06
CA MET A 262 10.23 7.82 1.83
C MET A 262 8.81 8.38 2.00
N SER A 263 7.91 7.68 2.69
CA SER A 263 6.55 8.14 2.95
C SER A 263 6.53 9.44 3.77
N LYS A 264 7.34 9.51 4.84
CA LYS A 264 7.46 10.73 5.67
C LYS A 264 7.96 11.93 4.86
N VAL A 265 9.02 11.74 4.09
CA VAL A 265 9.59 12.79 3.22
C VAL A 265 8.56 13.20 2.16
N ARG A 266 7.91 12.24 1.53
CA ARG A 266 6.90 12.48 0.49
C ARG A 266 5.71 13.28 0.99
N GLN A 267 5.28 13.10 2.25
CA GLN A 267 4.20 13.91 2.85
C GLN A 267 4.56 15.40 2.87
N LEU A 268 5.79 15.74 3.29
CA LEU A 268 6.26 17.11 3.35
C LEU A 268 6.37 17.74 1.95
N GLU A 269 7.08 17.06 1.05
CA GLU A 269 7.24 17.50 -0.35
C GLU A 269 5.91 17.66 -1.07
N ALA A 270 4.96 16.75 -0.82
CA ALA A 270 3.65 16.80 -1.45
C ALA A 270 2.81 17.98 -0.95
N ASN A 271 2.80 18.25 0.35
CA ASN A 271 2.10 19.41 0.90
C ASN A 271 2.65 20.73 0.32
N GLU A 272 3.98 20.84 0.23
CA GLU A 272 4.60 22.00 -0.43
C GLU A 272 4.23 22.11 -1.90
N THR A 273 4.25 20.99 -2.62
CA THR A 273 3.90 20.95 -4.04
C THR A 273 2.45 21.36 -4.28
N LEU A 274 1.51 20.86 -3.46
CA LEU A 274 0.10 21.25 -3.53
C LEU A 274 -0.06 22.76 -3.29
N ALA A 275 0.60 23.30 -2.25
CA ALA A 275 0.56 24.73 -1.94
C ALA A 275 1.16 25.59 -3.06
N LYS A 276 2.33 25.21 -3.62
CA LYS A 276 2.97 25.91 -4.74
C LYS A 276 2.11 25.95 -6.01
N ASN A 277 1.22 24.94 -6.17
CA ASN A 277 0.26 24.91 -7.28
C ASN A 277 -1.10 25.54 -6.93
N GLY A 278 -1.17 26.36 -5.88
CA GLY A 278 -2.33 27.19 -5.55
C GLY A 278 -3.42 26.48 -4.75
N MET A 279 -3.13 25.31 -4.14
CA MET A 279 -4.06 24.70 -3.19
C MET A 279 -3.92 25.33 -1.80
N ALA A 280 -5.04 25.61 -1.15
CA ALA A 280 -5.08 25.99 0.24
C ALA A 280 -4.94 24.73 1.11
N ILE A 281 -3.80 24.63 1.81
CA ILE A 281 -3.59 23.59 2.82
C ILE A 281 -4.24 24.06 4.12
N ARG A 282 -5.22 23.31 4.58
CA ARG A 282 -6.05 23.68 5.73
C ARG A 282 -5.94 22.66 6.85
N GLU A 283 -5.93 23.14 8.07
CA GLU A 283 -6.17 22.29 9.24
C GLU A 283 -7.68 22.32 9.55
N PRO A 284 -8.29 21.14 9.81
CA PRO A 284 -9.68 21.09 10.28
C PRO A 284 -9.84 21.88 11.58
N ASP A 285 -10.89 22.66 11.68
CA ASP A 285 -11.24 23.34 12.93
C ASP A 285 -11.72 22.36 14.02
N ALA A 286 -11.99 22.86 15.23
CA ALA A 286 -12.39 22.02 16.35
C ALA A 286 -13.73 21.28 16.10
N GLY A 287 -14.67 21.92 15.40
CA GLY A 287 -15.96 21.34 15.06
C GLY A 287 -15.81 20.20 14.05
N MET A 288 -15.01 20.41 13.01
CA MET A 288 -14.69 19.36 12.02
C MET A 288 -13.94 18.19 12.68
N LYS A 289 -12.94 18.48 13.53
CA LYS A 289 -12.20 17.43 14.25
C LYS A 289 -13.13 16.58 15.12
N ALA A 290 -14.05 17.20 15.86
CA ALA A 290 -15.04 16.50 16.68
C ALA A 290 -15.99 15.64 15.83
N ALA A 291 -16.47 16.15 14.69
CA ALA A 291 -17.33 15.41 13.78
C ALA A 291 -16.61 14.21 13.17
N PHE A 292 -15.36 14.38 12.73
CA PHE A 292 -14.54 13.29 12.20
C PHE A 292 -14.23 12.22 13.27
N ALA A 293 -13.94 12.64 14.52
CA ALA A 293 -13.72 11.71 15.62
C ALA A 293 -14.96 10.84 15.89
N LYS A 294 -16.15 11.45 15.91
CA LYS A 294 -17.42 10.70 16.08
C LYS A 294 -17.63 9.66 14.98
N VAL A 295 -17.35 10.03 13.73
CA VAL A 295 -17.41 9.08 12.60
C VAL A 295 -16.37 7.97 12.76
N GLY A 296 -15.16 8.31 13.19
CA GLY A 296 -14.10 7.33 13.48
C GLY A 296 -14.49 6.32 14.54
N ASP A 297 -15.10 6.78 15.65
CA ASP A 297 -15.61 5.92 16.72
C ASP A 297 -16.70 4.96 16.21
N GLN A 298 -17.63 5.46 15.38
CA GLN A 298 -18.65 4.61 14.77
C GLN A 298 -18.03 3.54 13.87
N ILE A 299 -17.09 3.92 13.00
CA ILE A 299 -16.38 2.99 12.11
C ILE A 299 -15.62 1.94 12.93
N LEU A 300 -14.95 2.34 14.02
CA LEU A 300 -14.27 1.40 14.90
C LEU A 300 -15.23 0.35 15.47
N GLN A 301 -16.41 0.77 15.94
CA GLN A 301 -17.41 -0.16 16.47
C GLN A 301 -17.95 -1.10 15.39
N GLU A 302 -18.24 -0.59 14.19
CA GLU A 302 -18.68 -1.39 13.06
C GLU A 302 -17.58 -2.41 12.64
N TRP A 303 -16.34 -1.96 12.59
CA TRP A 303 -15.19 -2.82 12.28
C TRP A 303 -14.95 -3.91 13.33
N LEU A 304 -15.02 -3.57 14.63
CA LEU A 304 -14.88 -4.54 15.72
C LEU A 304 -15.94 -5.65 15.66
N LYS A 305 -17.17 -5.33 15.22
CA LYS A 305 -18.21 -6.34 14.99
C LYS A 305 -17.85 -7.29 13.86
N LYS A 306 -17.27 -6.78 12.75
CA LYS A 306 -16.83 -7.58 11.60
C LYS A 306 -15.60 -8.43 11.92
N ALA A 307 -14.60 -7.83 12.56
CA ALA A 307 -13.31 -8.47 12.86
C ALA A 307 -13.37 -9.41 14.08
N GLY A 308 -14.41 -9.29 14.90
CA GLY A 308 -14.64 -10.17 16.05
C GLY A 308 -13.51 -10.17 17.09
N PRO A 309 -13.25 -11.34 17.72
CA PRO A 309 -12.22 -11.45 18.78
C PRO A 309 -10.80 -11.08 18.29
N GLU A 310 -10.46 -11.36 17.04
CA GLU A 310 -9.15 -11.02 16.48
C GLU A 310 -8.98 -9.49 16.37
N GLY A 311 -10.01 -8.76 15.95
CA GLY A 311 -10.01 -7.31 15.93
C GLY A 311 -9.92 -6.69 17.32
N GLN A 312 -10.65 -7.21 18.29
CA GLN A 312 -10.57 -6.79 19.69
C GLN A 312 -9.16 -7.01 20.24
N GLY A 313 -8.57 -8.17 19.95
CA GLY A 313 -7.19 -8.51 20.33
C GLY A 313 -6.17 -7.55 19.74
N LEU A 314 -6.32 -7.17 18.46
CA LEU A 314 -5.46 -6.21 17.80
C LEU A 314 -5.53 -4.82 18.48
N ILE A 315 -6.72 -4.29 18.71
CA ILE A 315 -6.88 -2.98 19.38
C ILE A 315 -6.30 -3.01 20.79
N LYS A 316 -6.53 -4.09 21.54
CA LYS A 316 -5.94 -4.28 22.87
C LYS A 316 -4.40 -4.30 22.81
N ALA A 317 -3.81 -5.09 21.91
CA ALA A 317 -2.37 -5.19 21.73
C ALA A 317 -1.73 -3.85 21.31
N TYR A 318 -2.41 -3.06 20.48
CA TYR A 318 -1.96 -1.72 20.12
C TYR A 318 -1.97 -0.75 21.31
N ARG A 319 -3.03 -0.75 22.10
CA ARG A 319 -3.21 0.17 23.25
C ARG A 319 -2.30 -0.17 24.44
N SER A 320 -1.80 -1.41 24.53
CA SER A 320 -0.90 -1.85 25.59
C SER A 320 0.59 -1.58 25.33
N LYS A 321 0.95 -1.15 24.13
CA LYS A 321 2.29 -0.68 23.75
C LYS A 321 2.43 0.83 23.99
#